data_265bc111ca8d581281f8bc6b26ac5e02
#
_entry.id   265bc111ca8d581281f8bc6b26ac5e02
#
_cell.length_a   1.000
_cell.length_b   1.000
_cell.length_c   1.000
_cell.angle_alpha   90.00
_cell.angle_beta   90.00
_cell.angle_gamma   90.00
#
_symmetry.space_group_name_H-M   'P 1'
#
loop_
_entity.id
_entity.type
_entity.pdbx_description
1 polymer ?
#
loop_
_entity_poly.entity_id
_entity_poly.type
_entity_poly.pdbx_seq_one_letter_code
_entity_poly.pdbx_strand_id
1 'polypeptide(L)'
;SPTQLDVYFIVDEHAKVEVRKITFLGNRHATDEDLRGVMATQEGNWLSFLTSAGTYKEDAFERDVLLLTAFYYDHGYVTVKIGKPTVEMSPDKRFLYISIPIEEGDIYKLGKLDFQGELLLTKEEMLAGLKVKPGEQFNRSKLGQDIQNINNFYKNRGYANVNVTPLTQIDADKKIVDLTFDLQQGKKVYFERINVRGNTKTRDYVIRREFDSVEGDPSNRALIDRAERKLRDLQFFK
;
A
#
# COMPACT_ATOMS: atom_id res chain seq x y z
N SER A 1 -9.39 56.51 28.64
CA SER A 1 -8.03 56.38 29.19
C SER A 1 -7.15 55.67 28.19
N PRO A 2 -5.95 56.14 27.84
CA PRO A 2 -5.09 55.51 26.81
C PRO A 2 -4.43 54.18 27.23
N THR A 3 -4.90 53.57 28.31
CA THR A 3 -4.35 52.33 28.88
C THR A 3 -5.31 51.13 28.78
N GLN A 4 -6.43 51.26 28.09
CA GLN A 4 -7.36 50.15 27.85
C GLN A 4 -7.38 49.78 26.37
N LEU A 5 -7.15 48.49 26.08
CA LEU A 5 -7.22 47.89 24.75
C LEU A 5 -8.40 46.91 24.74
N ASP A 6 -9.36 47.12 23.87
CA ASP A 6 -10.41 46.15 23.62
C ASP A 6 -9.97 45.19 22.51
N VAL A 7 -9.92 43.90 22.80
CA VAL A 7 -9.53 42.83 21.84
C VAL A 7 -10.79 42.05 21.50
N TYR A 8 -11.16 42.07 20.22
CA TYR A 8 -12.26 41.26 19.69
C TYR A 8 -11.74 40.06 18.95
N PHE A 9 -12.17 38.86 19.39
CA PHE A 9 -11.96 37.63 18.67
C PHE A 9 -13.24 37.36 17.84
N ILE A 10 -13.14 37.48 16.52
CA ILE A 10 -14.22 37.11 15.61
C ILE A 10 -14.01 35.63 15.28
N VAL A 11 -14.87 34.75 15.81
CA VAL A 11 -14.88 33.33 15.55
C VAL A 11 -15.99 33.06 14.56
N ASP A 12 -15.62 32.56 13.36
CA ASP A 12 -16.57 32.04 12.38
C ASP A 12 -16.66 30.53 12.60
N GLU A 13 -17.71 30.08 13.25
CA GLU A 13 -18.05 28.66 13.37
C GLU A 13 -18.71 28.21 12.06
N HIS A 14 -17.90 27.88 11.04
CA HIS A 14 -18.42 27.32 9.80
C HIS A 14 -19.38 26.17 10.09
N ALA A 15 -20.53 26.15 9.38
CA ALA A 15 -21.49 25.06 9.51
C ALA A 15 -20.82 23.72 9.21
N LYS A 16 -21.05 22.74 10.09
CA LYS A 16 -20.59 21.35 9.86
C LYS A 16 -21.24 20.84 8.58
N VAL A 17 -20.41 20.57 7.57
CA VAL A 17 -20.87 19.98 6.32
C VAL A 17 -20.56 18.48 6.36
N GLU A 18 -21.56 17.66 6.12
CA GLU A 18 -21.50 16.19 6.23
C GLU A 18 -21.69 15.54 4.86
N VAL A 19 -20.95 14.46 4.57
CA VAL A 19 -21.17 13.65 3.38
C VAL A 19 -22.46 12.87 3.54
N ARG A 20 -23.49 13.26 2.79
CA ARG A 20 -24.80 12.63 2.87
C ARG A 20 -24.88 11.36 2.05
N LYS A 21 -24.26 11.35 0.88
CA LYS A 21 -24.32 10.23 -0.04
C LYS A 21 -23.12 10.22 -1.00
N ILE A 22 -22.59 9.02 -1.22
CA ILE A 22 -21.60 8.71 -2.26
C ILE A 22 -22.27 7.79 -3.27
N THR A 23 -22.29 8.22 -4.53
CA THR A 23 -22.90 7.48 -5.65
C THR A 23 -21.82 7.14 -6.66
N PHE A 24 -21.79 5.91 -7.13
CA PHE A 24 -20.91 5.48 -8.21
C PHE A 24 -21.71 5.41 -9.52
N LEU A 25 -21.07 5.78 -10.61
CA LEU A 25 -21.71 5.81 -11.93
C LEU A 25 -20.90 4.93 -12.88
N GLY A 26 -21.49 3.82 -13.34
CA GLY A 26 -20.86 2.89 -14.28
C GLY A 26 -20.24 1.64 -13.65
N ASN A 27 -20.35 1.47 -12.35
CA ASN A 27 -20.00 0.25 -11.62
C ASN A 27 -21.05 -0.85 -11.89
N ARG A 28 -20.81 -1.69 -12.89
CA ARG A 28 -21.76 -2.76 -13.30
C ARG A 28 -21.57 -4.06 -12.54
N HIS A 29 -20.34 -4.34 -12.09
CA HIS A 29 -19.95 -5.60 -11.47
C HIS A 29 -19.61 -5.47 -9.98
N ALA A 30 -19.19 -4.28 -9.54
CA ALA A 30 -19.00 -3.98 -8.14
C ALA A 30 -20.26 -3.31 -7.57
N THR A 31 -20.64 -3.66 -6.35
CA THR A 31 -21.75 -2.98 -5.66
C THR A 31 -21.29 -1.66 -5.05
N ASP A 32 -22.21 -0.72 -4.88
CA ASP A 32 -21.91 0.53 -4.18
C ASP A 32 -21.41 0.30 -2.75
N GLU A 33 -21.89 -0.77 -2.10
CA GLU A 33 -21.48 -1.13 -0.75
C GLU A 33 -20.02 -1.59 -0.70
N ASP A 34 -19.60 -2.46 -1.64
CA ASP A 34 -18.20 -2.91 -1.76
C ASP A 34 -17.26 -1.71 -1.99
N LEU A 35 -17.65 -0.81 -2.89
CA LEU A 35 -16.84 0.36 -3.23
C LEU A 35 -16.75 1.34 -2.05
N ARG A 36 -17.87 1.62 -1.37
CA ARG A 36 -17.84 2.45 -0.15
C ARG A 36 -17.01 1.81 0.96
N GLY A 37 -17.06 0.48 1.07
CA GLY A 37 -16.32 -0.26 2.09
C GLY A 37 -14.81 -0.11 1.99
N VAL A 38 -14.26 0.11 0.79
CA VAL A 38 -12.81 0.29 0.59
C VAL A 38 -12.35 1.74 0.64
N MET A 39 -13.26 2.72 0.53
CA MET A 39 -12.91 4.14 0.58
C MET A 39 -12.54 4.60 1.99
N ALA A 40 -11.62 5.54 2.09
CA ALA A 40 -11.34 6.26 3.33
C ALA A 40 -12.45 7.28 3.66
N THR A 41 -13.06 7.86 2.64
CA THR A 41 -14.21 8.75 2.78
C THR A 41 -15.47 7.94 3.05
N GLN A 42 -16.16 8.23 4.15
CA GLN A 42 -17.36 7.54 4.58
C GLN A 42 -18.56 8.49 4.61
N GLU A 43 -19.76 7.96 4.34
CA GLU A 43 -21.03 8.66 4.59
C GLU A 43 -21.19 8.92 6.10
N GLY A 44 -21.73 10.07 6.48
CA GLY A 44 -21.89 10.46 7.89
C GLY A 44 -20.62 10.98 8.56
N ASN A 45 -19.45 10.82 7.94
CA ASN A 45 -18.22 11.36 8.50
C ASN A 45 -18.05 12.84 8.18
N TRP A 46 -17.63 13.56 9.21
CA TRP A 46 -17.34 14.97 9.10
C TRP A 46 -15.95 15.24 8.49
N LEU A 47 -15.92 15.97 7.37
CA LEU A 47 -14.87 16.91 6.98
C LEU A 47 -13.42 16.44 6.85
N SER A 48 -13.12 15.19 6.44
CA SER A 48 -11.72 14.88 6.17
C SER A 48 -11.23 15.39 4.80
N PHE A 49 -12.12 15.76 3.85
CA PHE A 49 -11.72 16.09 2.47
C PHE A 49 -12.12 17.49 1.98
N LEU A 50 -12.71 18.32 2.85
CA LEU A 50 -12.90 19.75 2.55
C LEU A 50 -11.84 20.60 3.26
N THR A 51 -11.40 21.65 2.56
CA THR A 51 -10.59 22.69 3.20
C THR A 51 -11.48 23.55 4.12
N SER A 52 -10.85 24.33 5.02
CA SER A 52 -11.56 25.33 5.85
C SER A 52 -12.35 26.36 5.05
N ALA A 53 -12.10 26.49 3.74
CA ALA A 53 -12.83 27.32 2.80
C ALA A 53 -14.00 26.58 2.11
N GLY A 54 -14.32 25.34 2.50
CA GLY A 54 -15.39 24.53 1.90
C GLY A 54 -15.05 23.97 0.52
N THR A 55 -13.79 24.03 0.11
CA THR A 55 -13.29 23.45 -1.12
C THR A 55 -12.76 22.02 -0.90
N TYR A 56 -12.94 21.19 -1.90
CA TYR A 56 -12.51 19.82 -1.95
C TYR A 56 -10.98 19.68 -1.78
N LYS A 57 -10.55 18.73 -0.92
CA LYS A 57 -9.13 18.36 -0.77
C LYS A 57 -8.78 17.29 -1.80
N GLU A 58 -8.00 17.66 -2.76
CA GLU A 58 -7.54 16.77 -3.84
C GLU A 58 -6.83 15.52 -3.28
N ASP A 59 -5.99 15.69 -2.26
CA ASP A 59 -5.24 14.60 -1.59
C ASP A 59 -6.12 13.50 -0.99
N ALA A 60 -7.31 13.84 -0.49
CA ALA A 60 -8.22 12.86 0.10
C ALA A 60 -8.88 12.01 -0.99
N PHE A 61 -9.25 12.64 -2.09
CA PHE A 61 -9.81 11.94 -3.23
C PHE A 61 -8.77 11.06 -3.94
N GLU A 62 -7.54 11.54 -4.11
CA GLU A 62 -6.47 10.72 -4.68
C GLU A 62 -6.27 9.41 -3.92
N ARG A 63 -6.37 9.44 -2.59
CA ARG A 63 -6.34 8.22 -1.78
C ARG A 63 -7.52 7.29 -2.07
N ASP A 64 -8.72 7.83 -2.17
CA ASP A 64 -9.91 7.03 -2.49
C ASP A 64 -9.83 6.45 -3.90
N VAL A 65 -9.32 7.21 -4.88
CA VAL A 65 -9.05 6.70 -6.24
C VAL A 65 -8.06 5.55 -6.20
N LEU A 66 -6.98 5.64 -5.40
CA LEU A 66 -6.01 4.55 -5.26
C LEU A 66 -6.66 3.30 -4.63
N LEU A 67 -7.52 3.46 -3.62
CA LEU A 67 -8.21 2.36 -2.96
C LEU A 67 -9.22 1.70 -3.90
N LEU A 68 -10.03 2.48 -4.60
CA LEU A 68 -10.98 1.99 -5.61
C LEU A 68 -10.23 1.28 -6.75
N THR A 69 -9.15 1.86 -7.25
CA THR A 69 -8.33 1.25 -8.30
C THR A 69 -7.71 -0.07 -7.83
N ALA A 70 -7.23 -0.13 -6.59
CA ALA A 70 -6.70 -1.36 -6.00
C ALA A 70 -7.78 -2.45 -5.89
N PHE A 71 -8.97 -2.08 -5.44
CA PHE A 71 -10.13 -2.99 -5.42
C PHE A 71 -10.41 -3.59 -6.79
N TYR A 72 -10.53 -2.77 -7.82
CA TYR A 72 -10.79 -3.25 -9.18
C TYR A 72 -9.65 -4.10 -9.74
N TYR A 73 -8.39 -3.75 -9.46
CA TYR A 73 -7.23 -4.55 -9.87
C TYR A 73 -7.19 -5.91 -9.17
N ASP A 74 -7.69 -6.01 -7.93
CA ASP A 74 -7.81 -7.29 -7.23
C ASP A 74 -8.94 -8.17 -7.79
N HIS A 75 -9.86 -7.53 -8.53
CA HIS A 75 -10.95 -8.21 -9.24
C HIS A 75 -10.71 -8.29 -10.76
N GLY A 76 -9.47 -8.16 -11.22
CA GLY A 76 -9.08 -8.40 -12.61
C GLY A 76 -9.34 -7.25 -13.58
N TYR A 77 -9.84 -6.12 -13.13
CA TYR A 77 -10.12 -4.96 -14.00
C TYR A 77 -8.89 -4.08 -14.17
N VAL A 78 -7.92 -4.54 -14.96
CA VAL A 78 -6.62 -3.84 -15.13
C VAL A 78 -6.69 -2.56 -15.95
N THR A 79 -7.81 -2.29 -16.61
CA THR A 79 -8.04 -1.10 -17.44
C THR A 79 -9.05 -0.13 -16.82
N VAL A 80 -9.43 -0.33 -15.54
CA VAL A 80 -10.37 0.54 -14.85
C VAL A 80 -9.90 1.99 -14.84
N LYS A 81 -10.85 2.89 -15.03
CA LYS A 81 -10.62 4.33 -14.89
C LYS A 81 -11.62 4.91 -13.91
N ILE A 82 -11.09 5.58 -12.91
CA ILE A 82 -11.87 6.34 -11.93
C ILE A 82 -11.81 7.81 -12.33
N GLY A 83 -12.93 8.37 -12.69
CA GLY A 83 -13.02 9.79 -13.11
C GLY A 83 -13.03 10.75 -11.91
N LYS A 84 -12.90 12.05 -12.21
CA LYS A 84 -13.00 13.07 -11.16
C LYS A 84 -14.40 13.08 -10.56
N PRO A 85 -14.53 13.21 -9.23
CA PRO A 85 -15.83 13.26 -8.59
C PRO A 85 -16.54 14.59 -8.89
N THR A 86 -17.84 14.52 -9.02
CA THR A 86 -18.70 15.70 -8.93
C THR A 86 -19.18 15.83 -7.50
N VAL A 87 -18.98 17.00 -6.90
CA VAL A 87 -19.39 17.29 -5.51
C VAL A 87 -20.46 18.37 -5.55
N GLU A 88 -21.64 18.03 -5.08
CA GLU A 88 -22.78 18.95 -5.00
C GLU A 88 -23.10 19.22 -3.52
N MET A 89 -23.35 20.48 -3.21
CA MET A 89 -23.73 20.92 -1.88
C MET A 89 -25.24 21.17 -1.81
N SER A 90 -25.88 20.72 -0.74
CA SER A 90 -27.29 21.01 -0.50
C SER A 90 -27.56 22.54 -0.37
N PRO A 91 -28.78 23.01 -0.68
CA PRO A 91 -29.11 24.45 -0.60
C PRO A 91 -28.91 25.06 0.80
N ASP A 92 -29.06 24.26 1.85
CA ASP A 92 -28.84 24.67 3.26
C ASP A 92 -27.36 24.57 3.69
N LYS A 93 -26.46 24.21 2.74
CA LYS A 93 -25.00 24.06 2.92
C LYS A 93 -24.59 23.09 4.04
N ARG A 94 -25.45 22.12 4.39
CA ARG A 94 -25.19 21.16 5.47
C ARG A 94 -24.75 19.79 4.95
N PHE A 95 -25.06 19.45 3.70
CA PHE A 95 -24.80 18.13 3.14
C PHE A 95 -24.08 18.20 1.79
N LEU A 96 -23.22 17.19 1.58
CA LEU A 96 -22.53 16.95 0.30
C LEU A 96 -23.01 15.65 -0.31
N TYR A 97 -23.18 15.70 -1.63
CA TYR A 97 -23.45 14.56 -2.50
C TYR A 97 -22.26 14.40 -3.43
N ILE A 98 -21.65 13.22 -3.41
CA ILE A 98 -20.46 12.92 -4.21
C ILE A 98 -20.84 11.90 -5.27
N SER A 99 -20.56 12.17 -6.53
CA SER A 99 -20.76 11.24 -7.63
C SER A 99 -19.42 10.93 -8.29
N ILE A 100 -19.05 9.65 -8.33
CA ILE A 100 -17.76 9.16 -8.85
C ILE A 100 -18.04 8.35 -10.12
N PRO A 101 -17.63 8.84 -11.31
CA PRO A 101 -17.75 8.06 -12.54
C PRO A 101 -16.67 6.99 -12.62
N ILE A 102 -17.05 5.78 -13.02
CA ILE A 102 -16.19 4.60 -13.13
C ILE A 102 -16.39 3.97 -14.51
N GLU A 103 -15.28 3.73 -15.20
CA GLU A 103 -15.22 2.88 -16.39
C GLU A 103 -14.49 1.60 -15.99
N GLU A 104 -15.22 0.52 -15.69
CA GLU A 104 -14.64 -0.72 -15.16
C GLU A 104 -13.72 -1.42 -16.17
N GLY A 105 -14.10 -1.40 -17.43
CA GLY A 105 -13.43 -2.17 -18.46
C GLY A 105 -13.79 -3.67 -18.40
N ASP A 106 -12.88 -4.49 -18.90
CA ASP A 106 -13.02 -5.95 -18.93
C ASP A 106 -12.22 -6.64 -17.83
N ILE A 107 -12.62 -7.87 -17.50
CA ILE A 107 -11.87 -8.75 -16.59
C ILE A 107 -10.72 -9.42 -17.36
N TYR A 108 -9.51 -9.31 -16.84
CA TYR A 108 -8.32 -9.93 -17.37
C TYR A 108 -7.87 -11.12 -16.53
N LYS A 109 -7.29 -12.12 -17.21
CA LYS A 109 -6.67 -13.28 -16.59
C LYS A 109 -5.15 -13.22 -16.74
N LEU A 110 -4.45 -13.90 -15.87
CA LEU A 110 -3.02 -14.10 -16.01
C LEU A 110 -2.73 -15.08 -17.16
N GLY A 111 -1.88 -14.64 -18.08
CA GLY A 111 -1.37 -15.45 -19.16
C GLY A 111 -0.06 -16.14 -18.79
N LYS A 112 0.98 -15.88 -19.56
CA LYS A 112 2.31 -16.41 -19.32
C LYS A 112 2.94 -15.75 -18.11
N LEU A 113 3.57 -16.57 -17.25
CA LEU A 113 4.43 -16.12 -16.16
C LEU A 113 5.87 -16.50 -16.48
N ASP A 114 6.81 -15.57 -16.33
CA ASP A 114 8.23 -15.82 -16.59
C ASP A 114 9.12 -15.03 -15.62
N PHE A 115 10.39 -15.43 -15.55
CA PHE A 115 11.43 -14.77 -14.78
C PHE A 115 12.61 -14.43 -15.68
N GLN A 116 13.24 -13.27 -15.44
CA GLN A 116 14.48 -12.86 -16.09
C GLN A 116 15.42 -12.19 -15.09
N GLY A 117 16.68 -12.01 -15.48
CA GLY A 117 17.72 -11.40 -14.66
C GLY A 117 18.51 -12.40 -13.84
N GLU A 118 18.93 -12.02 -12.64
CA GLU A 118 19.85 -12.78 -11.80
C GLU A 118 19.11 -13.72 -10.86
N LEU A 119 18.89 -14.97 -11.28
CA LEU A 119 18.11 -15.97 -10.54
C LEU A 119 19.01 -16.82 -9.63
N LEU A 120 18.59 -17.03 -8.37
CA LEU A 120 19.22 -17.93 -7.41
C LEU A 120 18.68 -19.37 -7.49
N LEU A 121 17.54 -19.56 -8.10
CA LEU A 121 16.87 -20.83 -8.32
C LEU A 121 16.55 -20.98 -9.81
N THR A 122 16.17 -22.16 -10.25
CA THR A 122 15.66 -22.37 -11.61
C THR A 122 14.33 -21.64 -11.82
N LYS A 123 14.00 -21.32 -13.07
CA LYS A 123 12.71 -20.67 -13.39
C LYS A 123 11.52 -21.51 -12.90
N GLU A 124 11.61 -22.80 -13.04
CA GLU A 124 10.59 -23.76 -12.63
C GLU A 124 10.34 -23.73 -11.12
N GLU A 125 11.42 -23.69 -10.32
CA GLU A 125 11.33 -23.57 -8.87
C GLU A 125 10.75 -22.22 -8.45
N MET A 126 11.14 -21.13 -9.11
CA MET A 126 10.60 -19.80 -8.85
C MET A 126 9.10 -19.72 -9.18
N LEU A 127 8.69 -20.25 -10.35
CA LEU A 127 7.30 -20.31 -10.78
C LEU A 127 6.43 -21.16 -9.84
N ALA A 128 6.96 -22.29 -9.36
CA ALA A 128 6.26 -23.16 -8.42
C ALA A 128 5.93 -22.44 -7.09
N GLY A 129 6.82 -21.53 -6.66
CA GLY A 129 6.68 -20.74 -5.43
C GLY A 129 5.67 -19.60 -5.49
N LEU A 130 5.18 -19.22 -6.68
CA LEU A 130 4.24 -18.11 -6.82
C LEU A 130 2.83 -18.50 -6.34
N LYS A 131 2.14 -17.54 -5.73
CA LYS A 131 0.70 -17.64 -5.40
C LYS A 131 -0.19 -17.42 -6.63
N VAL A 132 0.23 -16.49 -7.52
CA VAL A 132 -0.45 -16.26 -8.78
C VAL A 132 -0.19 -17.42 -9.74
N LYS A 133 -1.21 -17.83 -10.50
CA LYS A 133 -1.12 -18.94 -11.46
C LYS A 133 -1.66 -18.53 -12.83
N PRO A 134 -1.10 -19.07 -13.94
CA PRO A 134 -1.65 -18.84 -15.26
C PRO A 134 -3.11 -19.28 -15.33
N GLY A 135 -3.93 -18.51 -16.04
CA GLY A 135 -5.37 -18.75 -16.21
C GLY A 135 -6.25 -18.24 -15.08
N GLU A 136 -5.69 -17.92 -13.91
CA GLU A 136 -6.45 -17.26 -12.83
C GLU A 136 -6.76 -15.80 -13.20
N GLN A 137 -7.79 -15.26 -12.57
CA GLN A 137 -8.10 -13.84 -12.65
C GLN A 137 -6.93 -13.01 -12.09
N PHE A 138 -6.58 -11.92 -12.79
CA PHE A 138 -5.54 -11.01 -12.32
C PHE A 138 -5.89 -10.47 -10.94
N ASN A 139 -4.92 -10.49 -10.03
CA ASN A 139 -5.08 -9.96 -8.68
C ASN A 139 -3.77 -9.26 -8.25
N ARG A 140 -3.86 -7.94 -8.09
CA ARG A 140 -2.70 -7.11 -7.76
C ARG A 140 -2.13 -7.41 -6.37
N SER A 141 -2.99 -7.65 -5.39
CA SER A 141 -2.55 -7.95 -4.02
C SER A 141 -1.81 -9.27 -3.93
N LYS A 142 -2.28 -10.32 -4.62
CA LYS A 142 -1.55 -11.60 -4.72
C LYS A 142 -0.18 -11.41 -5.39
N LEU A 143 -0.13 -10.65 -6.48
CA LEU A 143 1.12 -10.31 -7.17
C LEU A 143 2.09 -9.56 -6.25
N GLY A 144 1.58 -8.57 -5.50
CA GLY A 144 2.37 -7.83 -4.51
C GLY A 144 2.96 -8.73 -3.43
N GLN A 145 2.18 -9.73 -2.95
CA GLN A 145 2.67 -10.72 -1.99
C GLN A 145 3.78 -11.60 -2.59
N ASP A 146 3.66 -12.00 -3.84
CA ASP A 146 4.71 -12.80 -4.52
C ASP A 146 6.00 -12.00 -4.67
N ILE A 147 5.91 -10.74 -5.10
CA ILE A 147 7.05 -9.84 -5.17
C ILE A 147 7.71 -9.70 -3.78
N GLN A 148 6.91 -9.52 -2.72
CA GLN A 148 7.41 -9.43 -1.36
C GLN A 148 8.11 -10.73 -0.91
N ASN A 149 7.54 -11.89 -1.25
CA ASN A 149 8.11 -13.19 -0.92
C ASN A 149 9.46 -13.40 -1.64
N ILE A 150 9.54 -13.04 -2.92
CA ILE A 150 10.78 -13.10 -3.70
C ILE A 150 11.83 -12.16 -3.08
N ASN A 151 11.47 -10.92 -2.80
CA ASN A 151 12.37 -9.97 -2.14
C ASN A 151 12.91 -10.53 -0.81
N ASN A 152 12.05 -11.10 0.03
CA ASN A 152 12.45 -11.69 1.31
C ASN A 152 13.36 -12.90 1.12
N PHE A 153 13.09 -13.74 0.11
CA PHE A 153 13.93 -14.88 -0.22
C PHE A 153 15.38 -14.47 -0.54
N TYR A 154 15.56 -13.41 -1.32
CA TYR A 154 16.87 -12.88 -1.66
C TYR A 154 17.53 -12.16 -0.47
N LYS A 155 16.78 -11.30 0.25
CA LYS A 155 17.28 -10.57 1.43
C LYS A 155 17.75 -11.50 2.55
N ASN A 156 17.10 -12.65 2.70
CA ASN A 156 17.51 -13.67 3.68
C ASN A 156 18.77 -14.44 3.28
N ARG A 157 19.28 -14.22 2.06
CA ARG A 157 20.51 -14.84 1.53
C ARG A 157 21.65 -13.86 1.32
N GLY A 158 21.50 -12.63 1.84
CA GLY A 158 22.53 -11.60 1.79
C GLY A 158 22.33 -10.56 0.70
N TYR A 159 21.34 -10.66 -0.15
CA TYR A 159 21.09 -9.69 -1.22
C TYR A 159 20.16 -8.57 -0.73
N ALA A 160 20.67 -7.72 0.17
CA ALA A 160 19.88 -6.69 0.84
C ALA A 160 19.23 -5.68 -0.13
N ASN A 161 19.89 -5.43 -1.27
CA ASN A 161 19.49 -4.43 -2.27
C ASN A 161 18.80 -5.06 -3.50
N VAL A 162 18.24 -6.26 -3.36
CA VAL A 162 17.48 -6.89 -4.44
C VAL A 162 16.30 -6.01 -4.86
N ASN A 163 16.10 -5.90 -6.17
CA ASN A 163 14.94 -5.27 -6.78
C ASN A 163 14.21 -6.27 -7.67
N VAL A 164 12.90 -6.40 -7.48
CA VAL A 164 12.01 -7.25 -8.27
C VAL A 164 10.97 -6.37 -8.93
N THR A 165 11.08 -6.23 -10.26
CA THR A 165 10.17 -5.38 -11.04
C THR A 165 9.24 -6.27 -11.87
N PRO A 166 7.91 -6.19 -11.68
CA PRO A 166 6.97 -6.88 -12.55
C PRO A 166 6.83 -6.13 -13.88
N LEU A 167 7.15 -6.79 -14.97
CA LEU A 167 6.92 -6.30 -16.34
C LEU A 167 5.62 -6.94 -16.84
N THR A 168 4.62 -6.11 -17.12
CA THR A 168 3.31 -6.56 -17.59
C THR A 168 3.14 -6.28 -19.07
N GLN A 169 2.64 -7.27 -19.82
CA GLN A 169 2.22 -7.13 -21.21
C GLN A 169 0.73 -7.47 -21.31
N ILE A 170 -0.08 -6.50 -21.69
CA ILE A 170 -1.55 -6.63 -21.77
C ILE A 170 -1.93 -6.96 -23.21
N ASP A 171 -2.61 -8.10 -23.40
CA ASP A 171 -3.29 -8.46 -24.64
C ASP A 171 -4.79 -8.14 -24.48
N ALA A 172 -5.22 -7.03 -25.05
CA ALA A 172 -6.58 -6.53 -24.92
C ALA A 172 -7.60 -7.42 -25.67
N ASP A 173 -7.17 -8.05 -26.78
CA ASP A 173 -8.06 -8.89 -27.58
C ASP A 173 -8.39 -10.21 -26.86
N LYS A 174 -7.37 -10.80 -26.22
CA LYS A 174 -7.54 -12.04 -25.45
C LYS A 174 -7.91 -11.79 -23.98
N LYS A 175 -7.86 -10.56 -23.51
CA LYS A 175 -8.08 -10.18 -22.10
C LYS A 175 -7.12 -10.93 -21.16
N ILE A 176 -5.84 -10.93 -21.52
CA ILE A 176 -4.76 -11.62 -20.82
C ILE A 176 -3.69 -10.62 -20.42
N VAL A 177 -3.09 -10.84 -19.25
CA VAL A 177 -1.90 -10.14 -18.78
C VAL A 177 -0.77 -11.14 -18.66
N ASP A 178 0.22 -11.04 -19.53
CA ASP A 178 1.49 -11.75 -19.38
C ASP A 178 2.38 -10.99 -18.39
N LEU A 179 3.12 -11.73 -17.57
CA LEU A 179 3.90 -11.18 -16.48
C LEU A 179 5.31 -11.75 -16.47
N THR A 180 6.31 -10.89 -16.52
CA THR A 180 7.71 -11.26 -16.34
C THR A 180 8.28 -10.56 -15.12
N PHE A 181 8.81 -11.32 -14.17
CA PHE A 181 9.52 -10.77 -13.02
C PHE A 181 10.99 -10.52 -13.42
N ASP A 182 11.39 -9.26 -13.44
CA ASP A 182 12.77 -8.84 -13.68
C ASP A 182 13.50 -8.69 -12.35
N LEU A 183 14.55 -9.51 -12.16
CA LEU A 183 15.29 -9.59 -10.91
C LEU A 183 16.69 -9.00 -11.06
N GLN A 184 16.99 -8.03 -10.22
CA GLN A 184 18.31 -7.43 -10.04
C GLN A 184 18.74 -7.67 -8.60
N GLN A 185 19.57 -8.71 -8.37
CA GLN A 185 19.92 -9.12 -7.00
C GLN A 185 20.87 -8.15 -6.30
N GLY A 186 21.69 -7.43 -7.05
CA GLY A 186 22.73 -6.57 -6.52
C GLY A 186 23.87 -7.35 -5.86
N LYS A 187 24.71 -6.64 -5.09
CA LYS A 187 25.85 -7.26 -4.39
C LYS A 187 25.42 -7.91 -3.09
N LYS A 188 26.06 -9.02 -2.74
CA LYS A 188 25.88 -9.68 -1.44
C LYS A 188 26.48 -8.82 -0.34
N VAL A 189 25.71 -8.60 0.73
CA VAL A 189 26.04 -7.75 1.86
C VAL A 189 26.26 -8.61 3.09
N TYR A 190 27.24 -8.25 3.93
CA TYR A 190 27.61 -8.96 5.15
C TYR A 190 27.51 -8.02 6.34
N PHE A 191 27.33 -8.55 7.55
CA PHE A 191 27.42 -7.77 8.77
C PHE A 191 28.89 -7.44 9.06
N GLU A 192 29.26 -6.19 8.96
CA GLU A 192 30.61 -5.75 9.31
C GLU A 192 30.75 -5.67 10.83
N ARG A 193 29.78 -5.03 11.49
CA ARG A 193 29.81 -4.82 12.95
C ARG A 193 28.39 -4.69 13.52
N ILE A 194 28.18 -5.30 14.68
CA ILE A 194 26.96 -5.16 15.47
C ILE A 194 27.28 -4.25 16.67
N ASN A 195 26.80 -3.02 16.64
CA ASN A 195 27.00 -2.05 17.71
C ASN A 195 25.76 -1.97 18.60
N VAL A 196 25.93 -2.15 19.89
CA VAL A 196 24.89 -1.93 20.91
C VAL A 196 25.14 -0.56 21.55
N ARG A 197 24.12 0.30 21.60
CA ARG A 197 24.21 1.64 22.20
C ARG A 197 22.97 1.93 23.04
N GLY A 198 23.12 2.78 24.06
CA GLY A 198 22.03 3.20 24.94
C GLY A 198 21.70 2.21 26.07
N ASN A 199 22.42 1.13 26.18
CA ASN A 199 22.23 0.11 27.21
C ASN A 199 22.91 0.48 28.54
N THR A 200 22.47 1.54 29.19
CA THR A 200 23.08 2.09 30.43
C THR A 200 22.96 1.14 31.62
N LYS A 201 21.96 0.26 31.66
CA LYS A 201 21.70 -0.68 32.76
C LYS A 201 21.92 -2.14 32.36
N THR A 202 21.68 -2.49 31.09
CA THR A 202 21.79 -3.86 30.58
C THR A 202 23.17 -4.10 29.99
N ARG A 203 23.82 -5.18 30.38
CA ARG A 203 25.14 -5.55 29.84
C ARG A 203 25.03 -5.96 28.37
N ASP A 204 26.01 -5.60 27.55
CA ASP A 204 26.08 -5.83 26.10
C ASP A 204 25.81 -7.30 25.72
N TYR A 205 26.41 -8.26 26.45
CA TYR A 205 26.24 -9.69 26.15
C TYR A 205 24.78 -10.18 26.28
N VAL A 206 23.96 -9.54 27.15
CA VAL A 206 22.54 -9.89 27.31
C VAL A 206 21.75 -9.55 26.06
N ILE A 207 22.13 -8.47 25.40
CA ILE A 207 21.53 -8.01 24.14
C ILE A 207 22.04 -8.87 22.99
N ARG A 208 23.38 -9.07 22.90
CA ARG A 208 24.00 -9.83 21.82
C ARG A 208 23.55 -11.28 21.71
N ARG A 209 23.25 -11.94 22.84
CA ARG A 209 22.78 -13.34 22.83
C ARG A 209 21.42 -13.51 22.14
N GLU A 210 20.63 -12.44 21.96
CA GLU A 210 19.35 -12.48 21.27
C GLU A 210 19.51 -12.44 19.74
N PHE A 211 20.73 -12.18 19.25
CA PHE A 211 21.03 -12.23 17.82
C PHE A 211 21.43 -13.63 17.40
N ASP A 212 20.74 -14.15 16.38
CA ASP A 212 21.07 -15.43 15.75
C ASP A 212 22.13 -15.28 14.63
N SER A 213 22.67 -14.05 14.43
CA SER A 213 23.69 -13.71 13.43
C SER A 213 24.91 -13.12 14.12
N VAL A 214 26.09 -13.35 13.54
CA VAL A 214 27.37 -12.80 14.00
C VAL A 214 27.98 -11.88 12.92
N GLU A 215 28.98 -11.10 13.34
CA GLU A 215 29.78 -10.29 12.44
C GLU A 215 30.51 -11.18 11.42
N GLY A 216 30.46 -10.81 10.14
CA GLY A 216 30.96 -11.62 9.02
C GLY A 216 29.89 -12.50 8.34
N ASP A 217 28.74 -12.71 8.95
CA ASP A 217 27.64 -13.47 8.34
C ASP A 217 27.01 -12.66 7.17
N PRO A 218 26.46 -13.34 6.16
CA PRO A 218 25.62 -12.69 5.18
C PRO A 218 24.41 -12.00 5.84
N SER A 219 24.06 -10.81 5.39
CA SER A 219 22.87 -10.11 5.85
C SER A 219 21.63 -11.00 5.69
N ASN A 220 20.83 -11.09 6.75
CA ASN A 220 19.61 -11.88 6.75
C ASN A 220 18.49 -11.10 7.45
N ARG A 221 17.51 -10.65 6.64
CA ARG A 221 16.42 -9.81 7.12
C ARG A 221 15.56 -10.52 8.18
N ALA A 222 15.26 -11.80 7.97
CA ALA A 222 14.45 -12.56 8.92
C ALA A 222 15.12 -12.73 10.29
N LEU A 223 16.47 -12.88 10.32
CA LEU A 223 17.21 -12.95 11.58
C LEU A 223 17.26 -11.61 12.29
N ILE A 224 17.39 -10.49 11.55
CA ILE A 224 17.32 -9.15 12.14
C ILE A 224 15.94 -8.93 12.79
N ASP A 225 14.85 -9.20 12.05
CA ASP A 225 13.48 -9.02 12.55
C ASP A 225 13.18 -9.95 13.73
N ARG A 226 13.78 -11.14 13.76
CA ARG A 226 13.67 -12.06 14.90
C ARG A 226 14.39 -11.51 16.13
N ALA A 227 15.61 -11.02 15.98
CA ALA A 227 16.37 -10.43 17.07
C ALA A 227 15.66 -9.19 17.63
N GLU A 228 15.10 -8.33 16.77
CA GLU A 228 14.29 -7.19 17.20
C GLU A 228 13.07 -7.62 18.03
N ARG A 229 12.32 -8.64 17.59
CA ARG A 229 11.20 -9.17 18.38
C ARG A 229 11.64 -9.72 19.73
N LYS A 230 12.70 -10.57 19.76
CA LYS A 230 13.25 -11.10 21.01
C LYS A 230 13.63 -9.98 21.98
N LEU A 231 14.28 -8.91 21.50
CA LEU A 231 14.65 -7.77 22.32
C LEU A 231 13.44 -7.01 22.86
N ARG A 232 12.38 -6.82 22.06
CA ARG A 232 11.12 -6.21 22.53
C ARG A 232 10.43 -7.07 23.59
N ASP A 233 10.42 -8.38 23.42
CA ASP A 233 9.79 -9.34 24.34
C ASP A 233 10.48 -9.35 25.72
N LEU A 234 11.76 -8.97 25.81
CA LEU A 234 12.46 -8.80 27.10
C LEU A 234 11.88 -7.67 27.95
N GLN A 235 11.10 -6.76 27.37
CA GLN A 235 10.48 -5.59 28.05
C GLN A 235 11.50 -4.67 28.79
N PHE A 236 12.81 -4.82 28.54
CA PHE A 236 13.85 -3.97 29.13
C PHE A 236 14.06 -2.66 28.37
N PHE A 237 13.53 -2.59 27.18
CA PHE A 237 13.70 -1.47 26.24
C PHE A 237 12.33 -0.92 25.83
N LYS A 238 12.25 0.42 25.67
CA LYS A 238 11.04 1.11 25.19
C LYS A 238 11.14 1.39 23.71
#